data_306296d26beb7b813f161ffa7a95097d
#
_entry.id   306296d26beb7b813f161ffa7a95097d
#
_cell.length_a   1.000
_cell.length_b   1.000
_cell.length_c   1.000
_cell.angle_alpha   90.00
_cell.angle_beta   90.00
_cell.angle_gamma   90.00
#
_symmetry.space_group_name_H-M   'P 1'
#
loop_
_entity.id
_entity.type
_entity.pdbx_description
1 polymer ?
#
loop_
_entity_poly.entity_id
_entity_poly.type
_entity_poly.pdbx_seq_one_letter_code
_entity_poly.pdbx_strand_id
1 'polypeptide(L)'
;MWYNLTAMKNLTTNRYYSPKQTRIPVLIAEKLDICDPVLVFDGIMEEIAIWKYLRPEEYKPIGRPGYNRVNKLKTVLFGFMDKGYISLRELEDNCKVNLRYMYLMDGETPCYKAFGDFINEELTESIEDIFKAVIAYIREKEGVDMQHLYIDGSKYEANANKYTFVWKKGTEKSRYRLYEKITKQLNEVNDELTGLGVQIETNTEYTPEYLEEITVRYMQLVRVDPSSFVHGKGRHKTPEQRHCERLRYYTAKLREYVEKINTCGPDRNSYSKTDPDATFVRMKKDYMGNDQLLPAYNVQIGVADEYIVVVKAMQYRSDMDCFIPLMEEFHRQFGFYPKYPIADAGYGSFNNYLYCQEHGMEKYMKFPMYKKETTDEKYRNDPFRAVNFKTDADGDLICPNHKKFHLAYRKAVKGNQYGRQEEIYECEDCSGCPYADRCKKTEKNRTIRVNQELTEFHEEVLDNLESIHGALLRMNRSIQAEGTFGVIKQDRWYKRIVRRGLDSVQLELYLVSIGHNLYKFYNKQMKLQQAA
;
A
#
# COMPACT_ATOMS: atom_id res chain seq x y z
N MET A 1 39.37 9.44 -26.44
CA MET A 1 39.66 9.03 -27.85
C MET A 1 38.63 9.76 -28.72
N TRP A 2 39.04 10.86 -29.36
CA TRP A 2 38.17 11.63 -30.25
C TRP A 2 38.16 10.91 -31.61
N TYR A 3 37.07 10.22 -31.91
CA TYR A 3 36.83 9.75 -33.25
C TYR A 3 36.55 10.95 -34.15
N ASN A 4 37.40 11.13 -35.12
CA ASN A 4 37.37 12.21 -36.07
C ASN A 4 36.02 12.16 -36.84
N LEU A 5 35.17 13.18 -36.67
CA LEU A 5 33.87 13.31 -37.36
C LEU A 5 33.99 13.20 -38.89
N THR A 6 35.17 13.46 -39.45
CA THR A 6 35.49 13.29 -40.87
C THR A 6 35.56 11.79 -41.26
N ALA A 7 36.00 10.91 -40.36
CA ALA A 7 36.01 9.47 -40.58
C ALA A 7 34.60 8.86 -40.55
N MET A 8 33.69 9.38 -39.75
CA MET A 8 32.29 8.97 -39.75
C MET A 8 31.55 9.35 -41.04
N LYS A 9 31.84 10.51 -41.65
CA LYS A 9 31.28 10.87 -42.94
C LYS A 9 31.71 9.91 -44.06
N ASN A 10 32.90 9.34 -43.96
CA ASN A 10 33.39 8.37 -44.93
C ASN A 10 32.86 6.94 -44.72
N LEU A 11 32.40 6.60 -43.52
CA LEU A 11 31.74 5.32 -43.23
C LEU A 11 30.32 5.22 -43.80
N THR A 12 29.63 6.36 -44.00
CA THR A 12 28.31 6.41 -44.64
C THR A 12 28.36 6.35 -46.15
N THR A 13 29.53 6.55 -46.75
CA THR A 13 29.80 6.38 -48.18
C THR A 13 30.68 5.15 -48.41
N ASN A 14 30.25 3.98 -47.93
CA ASN A 14 30.93 2.76 -48.30
C ASN A 14 30.69 2.48 -49.79
N ARG A 15 31.52 1.61 -50.37
CA ARG A 15 31.46 1.25 -51.81
C ARG A 15 30.09 0.71 -52.27
N TYR A 16 29.17 0.40 -51.37
CA TYR A 16 27.81 -0.05 -51.63
C TYR A 16 26.78 1.10 -51.63
N TYR A 17 27.19 2.33 -51.27
CA TYR A 17 26.32 3.50 -51.27
C TYR A 17 26.64 4.41 -52.43
N SER A 18 25.69 4.55 -53.36
CA SER A 18 25.79 5.49 -54.49
C SER A 18 24.87 6.68 -54.22
N PRO A 19 25.36 7.93 -54.41
CA PRO A 19 24.49 9.12 -54.36
C PRO A 19 23.38 9.12 -55.39
N LYS A 20 23.55 8.30 -56.46
CA LYS A 20 22.55 8.10 -57.53
C LYS A 20 21.57 6.97 -57.23
N GLN A 21 21.77 6.24 -56.11
CA GLN A 21 20.86 5.16 -55.71
C GLN A 21 19.57 5.74 -55.16
N THR A 22 18.44 5.33 -55.75
CA THR A 22 17.11 5.69 -55.25
C THR A 22 16.90 5.03 -53.88
N ARG A 23 16.55 5.81 -52.84
CA ARG A 23 16.13 5.28 -51.56
C ARG A 23 14.68 4.88 -51.69
N ILE A 24 14.40 3.60 -51.56
CA ILE A 24 13.02 3.10 -51.43
C ILE A 24 12.66 3.20 -49.96
N PRO A 25 11.63 3.95 -49.57
CA PRO A 25 11.17 3.97 -48.18
C PRO A 25 10.67 2.57 -47.82
N VAL A 26 11.26 1.95 -46.82
CA VAL A 26 10.80 0.68 -46.27
C VAL A 26 10.02 1.00 -45.01
N LEU A 27 8.77 0.56 -44.95
CA LEU A 27 7.95 0.71 -43.75
C LEU A 27 8.52 -0.20 -42.64
N ILE A 28 8.63 0.32 -41.42
CA ILE A 28 9.12 -0.46 -40.28
C ILE A 28 8.23 -1.68 -40.06
N ALA A 29 6.92 -1.54 -40.25
CA ALA A 29 5.94 -2.63 -40.13
C ALA A 29 6.25 -3.85 -41.01
N GLU A 30 6.85 -3.65 -42.21
CA GLU A 30 7.25 -4.74 -43.12
C GLU A 30 8.44 -5.56 -42.60
N LYS A 31 9.13 -5.07 -41.57
CA LYS A 31 10.25 -5.77 -40.92
C LYS A 31 9.81 -6.56 -39.70
N LEU A 32 8.57 -6.40 -39.26
CA LEU A 32 7.99 -7.09 -38.12
C LEU A 32 7.21 -8.32 -38.62
N ASP A 33 7.24 -9.39 -37.84
CA ASP A 33 6.38 -10.54 -38.08
C ASP A 33 4.89 -10.14 -37.87
N ILE A 34 3.99 -10.74 -38.66
CA ILE A 34 2.55 -10.44 -38.54
C ILE A 34 1.98 -10.71 -37.12
N CYS A 35 2.58 -11.64 -36.42
CA CYS A 35 2.24 -11.97 -35.03
C CYS A 35 3.16 -11.26 -34.01
N ASP A 36 3.96 -10.27 -34.45
CA ASP A 36 4.81 -9.55 -33.50
C ASP A 36 3.98 -8.90 -32.39
N PRO A 37 4.40 -9.03 -31.12
CA PRO A 37 3.68 -8.47 -29.96
C PRO A 37 3.29 -7.00 -30.12
N VAL A 38 4.10 -6.20 -30.82
CA VAL A 38 3.82 -4.77 -31.01
C VAL A 38 2.66 -4.50 -31.96
N LEU A 39 2.49 -5.32 -33.01
CA LEU A 39 1.37 -5.16 -33.96
C LEU A 39 0.04 -5.57 -33.32
N VAL A 40 0.06 -6.67 -32.57
CA VAL A 40 -1.13 -7.12 -31.80
C VAL A 40 -1.48 -6.07 -30.72
N PHE A 41 -0.48 -5.58 -30.01
CA PHE A 41 -0.66 -4.52 -29.01
C PHE A 41 -1.25 -3.24 -29.64
N ASP A 42 -0.70 -2.79 -30.77
CA ASP A 42 -1.17 -1.58 -31.45
C ASP A 42 -2.62 -1.72 -31.90
N GLY A 43 -2.99 -2.89 -32.45
CA GLY A 43 -4.38 -3.21 -32.78
C GLY A 43 -5.32 -3.14 -31.56
N ILE A 44 -4.91 -3.66 -30.39
CA ILE A 44 -5.66 -3.56 -29.14
C ILE A 44 -5.85 -2.08 -28.74
N MET A 45 -4.80 -1.27 -28.84
CA MET A 45 -4.88 0.16 -28.49
C MET A 45 -5.80 0.94 -29.41
N GLU A 46 -5.86 0.58 -30.70
CA GLU A 46 -6.82 1.14 -31.66
C GLU A 46 -8.27 0.72 -31.34
N GLU A 47 -8.52 -0.56 -31.04
CA GLU A 47 -9.85 -1.05 -30.67
C GLU A 47 -10.37 -0.39 -29.37
N ILE A 48 -9.50 -0.19 -28.36
CA ILE A 48 -9.83 0.54 -27.13
C ILE A 48 -10.04 2.03 -27.40
N ALA A 49 -9.55 2.55 -28.53
CA ALA A 49 -9.49 3.99 -28.84
C ALA A 49 -8.75 4.79 -27.74
N ILE A 50 -7.51 4.34 -27.46
CA ILE A 50 -6.70 4.78 -26.29
C ILE A 50 -6.52 6.31 -26.23
N TRP A 51 -6.57 7.01 -27.36
CA TRP A 51 -6.47 8.48 -27.45
C TRP A 51 -7.58 9.23 -26.69
N LYS A 52 -8.74 8.61 -26.47
CA LYS A 52 -9.87 9.22 -25.75
C LYS A 52 -9.55 9.50 -24.28
N TYR A 53 -8.54 8.82 -23.73
CA TYR A 53 -8.13 8.97 -22.34
C TYR A 53 -7.03 10.02 -22.16
N LEU A 54 -6.52 10.61 -23.25
CA LEU A 54 -5.62 11.75 -23.18
C LEU A 54 -6.41 13.04 -23.13
N ARG A 55 -5.92 13.99 -22.33
CA ARG A 55 -6.51 15.34 -22.30
C ARG A 55 -6.48 15.98 -23.69
N PRO A 56 -7.45 16.86 -24.02
CA PRO A 56 -7.37 17.65 -25.23
C PRO A 56 -6.03 18.41 -25.30
N GLU A 57 -5.45 18.48 -26.49
CA GLU A 57 -4.19 19.17 -26.69
C GLU A 57 -4.40 20.69 -26.59
N GLU A 58 -3.70 21.34 -25.67
CA GLU A 58 -3.67 22.79 -25.64
C GLU A 58 -2.81 23.31 -26.80
N TYR A 59 -3.41 24.10 -27.68
CA TYR A 59 -2.69 24.72 -28.78
C TYR A 59 -1.65 25.72 -28.23
N LYS A 60 -0.37 25.41 -28.39
CA LYS A 60 0.76 26.30 -28.08
C LYS A 60 1.24 26.96 -29.36
N PRO A 61 0.93 28.26 -29.60
CA PRO A 61 1.25 28.91 -30.87
C PRO A 61 2.76 29.15 -31.10
N ILE A 62 3.59 28.99 -30.09
CA ILE A 62 5.03 29.27 -30.13
C ILE A 62 5.79 28.10 -29.51
N GLY A 63 6.84 27.63 -30.19
CA GLY A 63 7.77 26.59 -29.72
C GLY A 63 7.91 25.43 -30.69
N ARG A 64 8.80 24.49 -30.36
CA ARG A 64 8.94 23.23 -31.10
C ARG A 64 7.68 22.39 -30.89
N PRO A 65 7.10 21.79 -31.97
CA PRO A 65 6.01 20.84 -31.81
C PRO A 65 6.39 19.71 -30.83
N GLY A 66 5.47 19.36 -29.94
CA GLY A 66 5.64 18.23 -29.06
C GLY A 66 5.64 16.91 -29.83
N TYR A 67 6.22 15.88 -29.23
CA TYR A 67 6.07 14.51 -29.74
C TYR A 67 4.60 14.06 -29.66
N ASN A 68 4.17 13.20 -30.59
CA ASN A 68 2.84 12.65 -30.59
C ASN A 68 2.54 11.98 -29.24
N ARG A 69 1.47 12.45 -28.56
CA ARG A 69 1.10 12.00 -27.22
C ARG A 69 0.55 10.58 -27.21
N VAL A 70 -0.18 10.20 -28.26
CA VAL A 70 -0.72 8.83 -28.43
C VAL A 70 0.43 7.85 -28.62
N ASN A 71 1.42 8.21 -29.46
CA ASN A 71 2.59 7.38 -29.68
C ASN A 71 3.42 7.23 -28.40
N LYS A 72 3.60 8.31 -27.61
CA LYS A 72 4.24 8.22 -26.28
C LYS A 72 3.47 7.29 -25.35
N LEU A 73 2.13 7.41 -25.29
CA LEU A 73 1.30 6.54 -24.46
C LEU A 73 1.46 5.07 -24.85
N LYS A 74 1.28 4.75 -26.14
CA LYS A 74 1.47 3.39 -26.67
C LYS A 74 2.86 2.86 -26.35
N THR A 75 3.89 3.68 -26.54
CA THR A 75 5.28 3.28 -26.25
C THR A 75 5.53 2.99 -24.77
N VAL A 76 4.97 3.80 -23.87
CA VAL A 76 5.06 3.55 -22.41
C VAL A 76 4.35 2.25 -22.07
N LEU A 77 3.08 2.07 -22.47
CA LEU A 77 2.30 0.87 -22.15
C LEU A 77 2.93 -0.40 -22.73
N PHE A 78 3.42 -0.32 -23.97
CA PHE A 78 4.13 -1.43 -24.58
C PHE A 78 5.42 -1.77 -23.84
N GLY A 79 6.16 -0.77 -23.36
CA GLY A 79 7.36 -0.98 -22.57
C GLY A 79 7.08 -1.79 -21.29
N PHE A 80 5.97 -1.52 -20.60
CA PHE A 80 5.52 -2.33 -19.46
C PHE A 80 5.01 -3.71 -19.88
N MET A 81 4.37 -3.84 -21.03
CA MET A 81 3.99 -5.14 -21.59
C MET A 81 5.21 -5.98 -21.98
N ASP A 82 6.22 -5.41 -22.61
CA ASP A 82 7.41 -6.12 -23.11
C ASP A 82 8.36 -6.52 -21.96
N LYS A 83 8.64 -5.60 -21.03
CA LYS A 83 9.67 -5.77 -19.97
C LYS A 83 9.12 -6.03 -18.57
N GLY A 84 7.82 -5.81 -18.30
CA GLY A 84 7.23 -5.84 -16.97
C GLY A 84 7.43 -4.53 -16.21
N TYR A 85 8.65 -4.05 -16.15
CA TYR A 85 9.02 -2.70 -15.75
C TYR A 85 10.09 -2.19 -16.73
N ILE A 86 9.95 -0.95 -17.17
CA ILE A 86 10.91 -0.28 -18.04
C ILE A 86 11.26 1.09 -17.46
N SER A 87 12.52 1.42 -17.42
CA SER A 87 12.98 2.73 -16.99
C SER A 87 12.83 3.77 -18.12
N LEU A 88 12.75 5.06 -17.74
CA LEU A 88 12.64 6.14 -18.71
C LEU A 88 13.83 6.19 -19.70
N ARG A 89 15.02 5.83 -19.24
CA ARG A 89 16.21 5.77 -20.10
C ARG A 89 16.17 4.59 -21.06
N GLU A 90 15.68 3.46 -20.61
CA GLU A 90 15.47 2.30 -21.48
C GLU A 90 14.39 2.58 -22.54
N LEU A 91 13.32 3.35 -22.21
CA LEU A 91 12.35 3.81 -23.21
C LEU A 91 13.03 4.66 -24.29
N GLU A 92 13.83 5.65 -23.90
CA GLU A 92 14.61 6.47 -24.84
C GLU A 92 15.54 5.62 -25.70
N ASP A 93 16.31 4.71 -25.10
CA ASP A 93 17.28 3.89 -25.82
C ASP A 93 16.58 2.89 -26.77
N ASN A 94 15.47 2.28 -26.35
CA ASN A 94 14.69 1.40 -27.23
C ASN A 94 14.12 2.16 -28.44
N CYS A 95 13.67 3.40 -28.29
CA CYS A 95 13.22 4.21 -29.44
C CYS A 95 14.35 4.44 -30.49
N LYS A 96 15.61 4.35 -30.09
CA LYS A 96 16.77 4.53 -30.99
C LYS A 96 17.17 3.26 -31.71
N VAL A 97 17.00 2.07 -31.10
CA VAL A 97 17.63 0.83 -31.55
C VAL A 97 16.68 -0.35 -31.74
N ASN A 98 15.46 -0.30 -31.22
CA ASN A 98 14.49 -1.40 -31.26
C ASN A 98 13.37 -1.11 -32.25
N LEU A 99 13.20 -1.95 -33.26
CA LEU A 99 12.18 -1.76 -34.31
C LEU A 99 10.76 -1.62 -33.78
N ARG A 100 10.40 -2.33 -32.72
CA ARG A 100 9.07 -2.26 -32.10
C ARG A 100 8.76 -0.87 -31.56
N TYR A 101 9.72 -0.27 -30.85
CA TYR A 101 9.58 1.06 -30.27
C TYR A 101 9.70 2.15 -31.35
N MET A 102 10.55 1.94 -32.35
CA MET A 102 10.62 2.83 -33.52
C MET A 102 9.30 2.84 -34.31
N TYR A 103 8.63 1.68 -34.42
CA TYR A 103 7.30 1.57 -35.03
C TYR A 103 6.27 2.41 -34.27
N LEU A 104 6.17 2.25 -32.95
CA LEU A 104 5.21 2.98 -32.12
C LEU A 104 5.44 4.49 -32.11
N MET A 105 6.70 4.92 -32.23
CA MET A 105 7.10 6.33 -32.22
C MET A 105 7.23 6.97 -33.59
N ASP A 106 6.86 6.28 -34.69
CA ASP A 106 7.06 6.75 -36.07
C ASP A 106 8.52 7.18 -36.35
N GLY A 107 9.48 6.49 -35.76
CA GLY A 107 10.91 6.81 -35.86
C GLY A 107 11.36 8.01 -35.02
N GLU A 108 10.49 8.64 -34.26
CA GLU A 108 10.85 9.69 -33.31
C GLU A 108 11.54 9.11 -32.06
N THR A 109 12.44 9.88 -31.46
CA THR A 109 13.23 9.46 -30.30
C THR A 109 13.11 10.47 -29.16
N PRO A 110 12.00 10.47 -28.40
CA PRO A 110 11.85 11.32 -27.23
C PRO A 110 12.91 11.00 -26.19
N CYS A 111 13.47 12.04 -25.56
CA CYS A 111 14.40 11.82 -24.45
C CYS A 111 13.67 11.32 -23.19
N TYR A 112 14.42 10.72 -22.26
CA TYR A 112 13.89 10.19 -21.00
C TYR A 112 13.07 11.22 -20.21
N LYS A 113 13.44 12.51 -20.27
CA LYS A 113 12.69 13.59 -19.62
C LYS A 113 11.31 13.77 -20.25
N ALA A 114 11.21 13.75 -21.59
CA ALA A 114 9.93 13.89 -22.28
C ALA A 114 8.94 12.76 -21.95
N PHE A 115 9.43 11.53 -21.73
CA PHE A 115 8.62 10.44 -21.20
C PHE A 115 8.27 10.66 -19.73
N GLY A 116 9.21 11.15 -18.92
CA GLY A 116 8.99 11.44 -17.49
C GLY A 116 7.92 12.51 -17.27
N ASP A 117 8.02 13.63 -17.98
CA ASP A 117 7.05 14.72 -17.93
C ASP A 117 5.66 14.22 -18.39
N PHE A 118 5.60 13.46 -19.48
CA PHE A 118 4.37 12.86 -19.98
C PHE A 118 3.70 11.95 -18.93
N ILE A 119 4.44 11.04 -18.32
CA ILE A 119 3.89 10.13 -17.31
C ILE A 119 3.42 10.88 -16.05
N ASN A 120 4.20 11.87 -15.60
CA ASN A 120 3.91 12.57 -14.36
C ASN A 120 2.81 13.62 -14.49
N GLU A 121 2.72 14.29 -15.64
CA GLU A 121 1.79 15.40 -15.83
C GLU A 121 0.49 14.98 -16.54
N GLU A 122 0.57 14.00 -17.46
CA GLU A 122 -0.59 13.62 -18.26
C GLU A 122 -1.23 12.30 -17.81
N LEU A 123 -0.43 11.28 -17.48
CA LEU A 123 -0.98 9.97 -17.12
C LEU A 123 -1.52 9.88 -15.70
N THR A 124 -1.09 10.74 -14.78
CA THR A 124 -1.52 10.70 -13.39
C THR A 124 -3.04 10.72 -13.24
N GLU A 125 -3.76 11.45 -14.08
CA GLU A 125 -5.21 11.58 -14.02
C GLU A 125 -5.94 10.53 -14.86
N SER A 126 -5.30 9.98 -15.90
CA SER A 126 -5.97 9.10 -16.89
C SER A 126 -5.61 7.62 -16.76
N ILE A 127 -4.54 7.28 -16.05
CA ILE A 127 -4.02 5.91 -16.01
C ILE A 127 -5.02 4.89 -15.43
N GLU A 128 -5.83 5.30 -14.47
CA GLU A 128 -6.87 4.44 -13.90
C GLU A 128 -7.95 4.13 -14.94
N ASP A 129 -8.40 5.14 -15.71
CA ASP A 129 -9.39 4.93 -16.75
C ASP A 129 -8.84 4.08 -17.89
N ILE A 130 -7.56 4.23 -18.22
CA ILE A 130 -6.85 3.35 -19.16
C ILE A 130 -6.80 1.92 -18.63
N PHE A 131 -6.50 1.73 -17.36
CA PHE A 131 -6.51 0.41 -16.73
C PHE A 131 -7.90 -0.24 -16.81
N LYS A 132 -8.96 0.48 -16.46
CA LYS A 132 -10.36 0.01 -16.59
C LYS A 132 -10.71 -0.33 -18.03
N ALA A 133 -10.28 0.48 -18.99
CA ALA A 133 -10.54 0.23 -20.41
C ALA A 133 -9.87 -1.04 -20.93
N VAL A 134 -8.64 -1.30 -20.51
CA VAL A 134 -7.92 -2.55 -20.84
C VAL A 134 -8.65 -3.76 -20.24
N ILE A 135 -9.10 -3.67 -18.98
CA ILE A 135 -9.87 -4.75 -18.34
C ILE A 135 -11.20 -4.96 -19.07
N ALA A 136 -11.92 -3.90 -19.41
CA ALA A 136 -13.20 -3.97 -20.13
C ALA A 136 -13.02 -4.67 -21.48
N TYR A 137 -11.96 -4.32 -22.21
CA TYR A 137 -11.61 -4.96 -23.48
C TYR A 137 -11.34 -6.47 -23.31
N ILE A 138 -10.49 -6.84 -22.34
CA ILE A 138 -10.15 -8.24 -22.08
C ILE A 138 -11.41 -9.02 -21.65
N ARG A 139 -12.25 -8.42 -20.79
CA ARG A 139 -13.51 -9.02 -20.35
C ARG A 139 -14.47 -9.27 -21.51
N GLU A 140 -14.57 -8.36 -22.44
CA GLU A 140 -15.39 -8.52 -23.64
C GLU A 140 -14.87 -9.65 -24.54
N LYS A 141 -13.56 -9.75 -24.73
CA LYS A 141 -12.94 -10.75 -25.62
C LYS A 141 -12.88 -12.16 -25.03
N GLU A 142 -12.66 -12.29 -23.71
CA GLU A 142 -12.45 -13.61 -23.06
C GLU A 142 -13.55 -14.00 -22.06
N GLY A 143 -14.53 -13.12 -21.80
CA GLY A 143 -15.62 -13.43 -20.88
C GLY A 143 -15.19 -13.55 -19.41
N VAL A 144 -14.20 -12.76 -18.97
CA VAL A 144 -13.63 -12.82 -17.61
C VAL A 144 -14.70 -12.70 -16.54
N ASP A 145 -14.75 -13.69 -15.63
CA ASP A 145 -15.71 -13.73 -14.53
C ASP A 145 -15.20 -12.97 -13.31
N MET A 146 -15.67 -11.75 -13.13
CA MET A 146 -15.30 -10.89 -12.01
C MET A 146 -16.05 -11.18 -10.71
N GLN A 147 -16.97 -12.18 -10.69
CA GLN A 147 -17.62 -12.62 -9.45
C GLN A 147 -16.66 -13.45 -8.56
N HIS A 148 -15.67 -14.09 -9.16
CA HIS A 148 -14.61 -14.82 -8.47
C HIS A 148 -13.35 -13.96 -8.40
N LEU A 149 -13.13 -13.31 -7.25
CA LEU A 149 -11.98 -12.43 -7.04
C LEU A 149 -10.95 -13.07 -6.13
N TYR A 150 -9.81 -13.44 -6.68
CA TYR A 150 -8.67 -14.02 -5.94
C TYR A 150 -7.76 -12.90 -5.42
N ILE A 151 -7.69 -12.80 -4.10
CA ILE A 151 -7.01 -11.70 -3.41
C ILE A 151 -5.71 -12.17 -2.81
N ASP A 152 -4.65 -11.40 -3.02
CA ASP A 152 -3.37 -11.58 -2.33
C ASP A 152 -2.66 -10.24 -2.14
N GLY A 153 -1.80 -10.18 -1.13
CA GLY A 153 -1.00 -9.02 -0.78
C GLY A 153 0.49 -9.31 -0.82
N SER A 154 1.26 -8.35 -1.29
CA SER A 154 2.69 -8.48 -1.28
C SER A 154 3.38 -7.17 -0.90
N LYS A 155 4.36 -7.28 0.00
CA LYS A 155 5.15 -6.14 0.43
C LYS A 155 6.26 -5.86 -0.60
N TYR A 156 6.32 -4.61 -1.06
CA TYR A 156 7.35 -4.09 -1.95
C TYR A 156 8.17 -3.04 -1.23
N GLU A 157 9.48 -3.18 -1.28
CA GLU A 157 10.39 -2.18 -0.75
C GLU A 157 10.20 -0.85 -1.49
N ALA A 158 10.07 0.23 -0.72
CA ALA A 158 9.93 1.57 -1.24
C ALA A 158 11.28 2.17 -1.66
N ASN A 159 11.25 3.12 -2.56
CA ASN A 159 12.43 3.91 -2.91
C ASN A 159 12.74 4.95 -1.82
N ALA A 160 13.05 4.46 -0.62
CA ALA A 160 13.25 5.28 0.56
C ALA A 160 14.48 4.86 1.35
N ASN A 161 15.04 5.81 2.11
CA ASN A 161 16.18 5.53 2.96
C ASN A 161 15.74 4.72 4.19
N LYS A 162 16.30 3.54 4.36
CA LYS A 162 16.00 2.62 5.47
C LYS A 162 16.50 3.08 6.84
N TYR A 163 17.37 4.07 6.90
CA TYR A 163 17.94 4.59 8.15
C TYR A 163 17.28 5.89 8.62
N THR A 164 16.43 6.52 7.82
CA THR A 164 15.73 7.75 8.18
C THR A 164 14.28 7.47 8.58
N PHE A 165 14.09 6.80 9.67
CA PHE A 165 12.77 6.42 10.20
C PHE A 165 12.25 7.40 11.25
N VAL A 166 10.93 7.51 11.32
CA VAL A 166 10.19 8.17 12.40
C VAL A 166 9.22 7.16 13.00
N TRP A 167 9.29 6.99 14.33
CA TRP A 167 8.37 6.13 15.08
C TRP A 167 7.37 6.97 15.85
N LYS A 168 6.06 6.80 15.58
CA LYS A 168 4.97 7.54 16.22
C LYS A 168 5.07 7.47 17.75
N LYS A 169 5.10 6.26 18.30
CA LYS A 169 5.19 6.04 19.76
C LYS A 169 6.45 6.66 20.39
N GLY A 170 7.58 6.65 19.68
CA GLY A 170 8.81 7.31 20.12
C GLY A 170 8.70 8.82 20.11
N THR A 171 8.04 9.38 19.09
CA THR A 171 7.76 10.82 18.97
C THR A 171 6.77 11.29 20.04
N GLU A 172 5.71 10.54 20.30
CA GLU A 172 4.75 10.81 21.38
C GLU A 172 5.45 10.84 22.74
N LYS A 173 6.27 9.84 23.03
CA LYS A 173 7.07 9.82 24.28
C LYS A 173 8.01 11.03 24.39
N SER A 174 8.59 11.47 23.28
CA SER A 174 9.44 12.67 23.26
C SER A 174 8.63 13.94 23.45
N ARG A 175 7.40 14.00 22.91
CA ARG A 175 6.45 15.09 23.12
C ARG A 175 6.05 15.22 24.60
N TYR A 176 5.71 14.12 25.26
CA TYR A 176 5.40 14.15 26.70
C TYR A 176 6.57 14.64 27.55
N ARG A 177 7.79 14.18 27.26
CA ARG A 177 9.01 14.69 27.94
C ARG A 177 9.26 16.18 27.65
N LEU A 178 8.84 16.67 26.51
CA LEU A 178 8.92 18.09 26.19
C LEU A 178 7.90 18.88 27.01
N TYR A 179 6.69 18.39 27.24
CA TYR A 179 5.70 19.03 28.11
C TYR A 179 6.24 19.23 29.54
N GLU A 180 6.89 18.24 30.11
CA GLU A 180 7.53 18.37 31.44
C GLU A 180 8.59 19.51 31.45
N LYS A 181 9.39 19.61 30.38
CA LYS A 181 10.38 20.68 30.25
C LYS A 181 9.75 22.05 30.07
N ILE A 182 8.65 22.15 29.33
CA ILE A 182 7.89 23.38 29.14
C ILE A 182 7.30 23.83 30.48
N THR A 183 6.65 22.93 31.22
CA THR A 183 6.10 23.25 32.54
C THR A 183 7.17 23.78 33.49
N LYS A 184 8.33 23.12 33.54
CA LYS A 184 9.47 23.60 34.34
C LYS A 184 9.91 25.00 33.92
N GLN A 185 10.03 25.25 32.60
CA GLN A 185 10.41 26.55 32.06
C GLN A 185 9.41 27.65 32.38
N LEU A 186 8.10 27.33 32.30
CA LEU A 186 7.03 28.30 32.64
C LEU A 186 7.01 28.60 34.14
N ASN A 187 7.35 27.66 35.01
CA ASN A 187 7.53 27.91 36.43
C ASN A 187 8.72 28.86 36.69
N GLU A 188 9.87 28.65 36.02
CA GLU A 188 11.02 29.57 36.11
C GLU A 188 10.62 30.99 35.64
N VAL A 189 9.82 31.12 34.59
CA VAL A 189 9.28 32.41 34.11
C VAL A 189 8.30 33.01 35.14
N ASN A 190 7.43 32.22 35.76
CA ASN A 190 6.50 32.67 36.78
C ASN A 190 7.20 33.18 38.04
N ASP A 191 8.33 32.57 38.43
CA ASP A 191 9.16 33.03 39.54
C ASP A 191 9.70 34.44 39.28
N GLU A 192 10.13 34.75 38.05
CA GLU A 192 10.55 36.08 37.66
C GLU A 192 9.38 37.08 37.62
N LEU A 193 8.19 36.64 37.16
CA LEU A 193 7.00 37.48 37.04
C LEU A 193 6.29 37.75 38.39
N THR A 194 6.68 37.07 39.47
CA THR A 194 6.08 37.23 40.80
C THR A 194 6.10 38.67 41.26
N GLY A 195 7.18 39.41 40.98
CA GLY A 195 7.29 40.85 41.28
C GLY A 195 6.33 41.76 40.51
N LEU A 196 5.77 41.29 39.41
CA LEU A 196 4.78 42.01 38.58
C LEU A 196 3.33 41.61 38.92
N GLY A 197 3.10 40.64 39.83
CA GLY A 197 1.78 40.15 40.18
C GLY A 197 1.05 39.42 39.06
N VAL A 198 1.79 38.91 38.07
CA VAL A 198 1.23 38.18 36.92
C VAL A 198 1.71 36.74 36.95
N GLN A 199 0.81 35.81 36.64
CA GLN A 199 1.14 34.38 36.51
C GLN A 199 0.68 33.87 35.14
N ILE A 200 1.55 33.05 34.51
CA ILE A 200 1.25 32.31 33.28
C ILE A 200 0.73 30.95 33.68
N GLU A 201 -0.37 30.54 33.11
CA GLU A 201 -0.98 29.23 33.40
C GLU A 201 -0.10 28.09 32.88
N THR A 202 0.04 27.03 33.67
CA THR A 202 0.74 25.81 33.29
C THR A 202 -0.27 24.69 33.06
N ASN A 203 -0.07 23.94 31.97
CA ASN A 203 -0.98 22.86 31.55
C ASN A 203 -0.26 21.50 31.57
N THR A 204 -1.03 20.43 31.47
CA THR A 204 -0.50 19.07 31.30
C THR A 204 -0.07 18.80 29.87
N GLU A 205 -0.68 19.49 28.91
CA GLU A 205 -0.38 19.42 27.49
C GLU A 205 -0.31 20.84 26.93
N TYR A 206 0.52 21.02 25.92
CA TYR A 206 0.78 22.33 25.29
C TYR A 206 0.61 22.24 23.78
N THR A 207 0.11 23.33 23.19
CA THR A 207 0.12 23.52 21.73
C THR A 207 1.22 24.51 21.31
N PRO A 208 1.71 24.44 20.07
CA PRO A 208 2.68 25.42 19.57
C PRO A 208 2.14 26.87 19.64
N GLU A 209 0.85 27.05 19.33
CA GLU A 209 0.16 28.36 19.33
C GLU A 209 0.13 28.97 20.74
N TYR A 210 -0.19 28.15 21.74
CA TYR A 210 -0.17 28.58 23.14
C TYR A 210 1.23 29.06 23.57
N LEU A 211 2.29 28.34 23.19
CA LEU A 211 3.65 28.75 23.53
C LEU A 211 4.09 30.02 22.79
N GLU A 212 3.62 30.23 21.57
CA GLU A 212 3.86 31.48 20.83
C GLU A 212 3.19 32.68 21.51
N GLU A 213 1.91 32.50 21.87
CA GLU A 213 1.16 33.52 22.60
C GLU A 213 1.84 33.89 23.94
N ILE A 214 2.23 32.89 24.72
CA ILE A 214 2.95 33.09 25.98
C ILE A 214 4.28 33.80 25.75
N THR A 215 5.03 33.41 24.71
CA THR A 215 6.32 34.02 24.42
C THR A 215 6.16 35.52 24.11
N VAL A 216 5.14 35.87 23.33
CA VAL A 216 4.83 37.27 23.02
C VAL A 216 4.38 38.03 24.27
N ARG A 217 3.47 37.46 25.06
CA ARG A 217 2.98 38.04 26.32
C ARG A 217 4.10 38.27 27.33
N TYR A 218 5.00 37.31 27.48
CA TYR A 218 6.18 37.41 28.34
C TYR A 218 7.07 38.58 27.91
N MET A 219 7.42 38.69 26.61
CA MET A 219 8.20 39.80 26.09
C MET A 219 7.58 41.19 26.36
N GLN A 220 6.25 41.29 26.27
CA GLN A 220 5.50 42.50 26.58
C GLN A 220 5.57 42.84 28.07
N LEU A 221 5.42 41.86 28.96
CA LEU A 221 5.45 42.06 30.41
C LEU A 221 6.82 42.51 30.91
N VAL A 222 7.89 41.89 30.41
CA VAL A 222 9.27 42.21 30.79
C VAL A 222 9.86 43.36 29.93
N ARG A 223 9.10 43.93 28.99
CA ARG A 223 9.48 45.04 28.10
C ARG A 223 10.79 44.80 27.34
N VAL A 224 10.98 43.57 26.87
CA VAL A 224 12.18 43.19 26.09
C VAL A 224 11.90 43.27 24.59
N ASP A 225 12.78 44.01 23.91
CA ASP A 225 12.77 44.09 22.45
C ASP A 225 13.65 42.99 21.86
N PRO A 226 13.10 42.11 20.98
CA PRO A 226 13.89 41.09 20.29
C PRO A 226 15.09 41.63 19.50
N SER A 227 15.05 42.88 19.06
CA SER A 227 16.17 43.55 18.36
C SER A 227 17.39 43.74 19.24
N SER A 228 17.20 43.78 20.56
CA SER A 228 18.28 43.92 21.56
C SER A 228 18.99 42.60 21.88
N PHE A 229 18.53 41.47 21.33
CA PHE A 229 19.09 40.16 21.64
C PHE A 229 20.52 40.03 21.12
N VAL A 230 21.41 39.61 22.02
CA VAL A 230 22.83 39.42 21.70
C VAL A 230 23.08 37.96 21.23
N HIS A 231 23.86 37.85 20.15
CA HIS A 231 24.23 36.53 19.57
C HIS A 231 25.75 36.42 19.43
N GLY A 232 26.27 35.19 19.45
CA GLY A 232 27.68 34.87 19.22
C GLY A 232 28.46 34.44 20.48
N LYS A 233 29.66 33.93 20.26
CA LYS A 233 30.56 33.44 21.35
C LYS A 233 31.03 34.61 22.23
N GLY A 234 31.04 34.40 23.53
CA GLY A 234 31.57 35.38 24.51
C GLY A 234 30.60 36.49 24.92
N ARG A 235 29.39 36.55 24.37
CA ARG A 235 28.36 37.51 24.79
C ARG A 235 27.44 36.91 25.86
N HIS A 236 27.21 37.64 26.95
CA HIS A 236 26.32 37.23 28.03
C HIS A 236 24.88 37.57 27.66
N LYS A 237 24.01 36.59 27.56
CA LYS A 237 22.57 36.75 27.36
C LYS A 237 21.89 37.10 28.67
N THR A 238 20.93 38.01 28.64
CA THR A 238 20.07 38.30 29.79
C THR A 238 19.20 37.08 30.14
N PRO A 239 18.67 36.94 31.38
CA PRO A 239 17.72 35.91 31.73
C PRO A 239 16.52 35.87 30.80
N GLU A 240 15.93 37.05 30.52
CA GLU A 240 14.73 37.21 29.68
C GLU A 240 15.00 36.72 28.24
N GLN A 241 16.18 37.06 27.68
CA GLN A 241 16.56 36.53 26.37
C GLN A 241 16.64 35.00 26.37
N ARG A 242 17.22 34.40 27.43
CA ARG A 242 17.31 32.94 27.55
C ARG A 242 15.93 32.27 27.62
N HIS A 243 14.99 32.86 28.38
CA HIS A 243 13.62 32.36 28.45
C HIS A 243 12.92 32.44 27.10
N CYS A 244 12.99 33.56 26.41
CA CYS A 244 12.41 33.73 25.07
C CYS A 244 12.98 32.73 24.05
N GLU A 245 14.33 32.58 24.01
CA GLU A 245 14.96 31.64 23.08
C GLU A 245 14.59 30.19 23.39
N ARG A 246 14.46 29.82 24.68
CA ARG A 246 14.09 28.49 25.11
C ARG A 246 12.63 28.18 24.79
N LEU A 247 11.72 29.12 25.03
CA LEU A 247 10.31 28.97 24.65
C LEU A 247 10.16 28.83 23.13
N ARG A 248 10.83 29.67 22.34
CA ARG A 248 10.83 29.54 20.86
C ARG A 248 11.40 28.20 20.41
N TYR A 249 12.46 27.70 21.03
CA TYR A 249 13.00 26.38 20.73
C TYR A 249 11.99 25.27 21.06
N TYR A 250 11.30 25.35 22.20
CA TYR A 250 10.29 24.37 22.57
C TYR A 250 9.08 24.42 21.63
N THR A 251 8.65 25.60 21.22
CA THR A 251 7.59 25.79 20.21
C THR A 251 7.95 25.09 18.89
N ALA A 252 9.16 25.36 18.37
CA ALA A 252 9.63 24.74 17.14
C ALA A 252 9.70 23.20 17.27
N LYS A 253 10.19 22.69 18.41
CA LYS A 253 10.26 21.25 18.68
C LYS A 253 8.88 20.60 18.82
N LEU A 254 7.95 21.31 19.46
CA LEU A 254 6.58 20.82 19.60
C LEU A 254 5.88 20.74 18.25
N ARG A 255 6.04 21.78 17.40
CA ARG A 255 5.54 21.78 16.03
C ARG A 255 6.10 20.62 15.21
N GLU A 256 7.41 20.37 15.30
CA GLU A 256 8.07 19.22 14.66
C GLU A 256 7.45 17.87 15.11
N TYR A 257 7.16 17.72 16.41
CA TYR A 257 6.58 16.47 16.91
C TYR A 257 5.11 16.29 16.51
N VAL A 258 4.33 17.38 16.52
CA VAL A 258 2.93 17.38 16.04
C VAL A 258 2.88 16.99 14.55
N GLU A 259 3.72 17.61 13.72
CA GLU A 259 3.81 17.30 12.30
C GLU A 259 4.17 15.83 12.06
N LYS A 260 5.17 15.30 12.76
CA LYS A 260 5.57 13.90 12.66
C LYS A 260 4.46 12.93 13.05
N ILE A 261 3.69 13.24 14.09
CA ILE A 261 2.56 12.41 14.54
C ILE A 261 1.43 12.47 13.52
N ASN A 262 1.13 13.66 12.99
CA ASN A 262 0.11 13.87 11.96
C ASN A 262 0.46 13.15 10.65
N THR A 263 1.74 13.17 10.24
CA THR A 263 2.23 12.41 9.07
C THR A 263 2.04 10.90 9.24
N CYS A 264 2.21 10.35 10.45
CA CYS A 264 1.87 8.95 10.71
C CYS A 264 0.37 8.67 10.58
N GLY A 265 -0.49 9.62 10.93
CA GLY A 265 -1.92 9.44 10.99
C GLY A 265 -2.37 8.44 12.09
N PRO A 266 -3.65 8.01 12.11
CA PRO A 266 -4.17 7.10 13.13
C PRO A 266 -3.62 5.67 12.96
N ASP A 267 -3.50 5.17 11.75
CA ASP A 267 -3.33 3.75 11.45
C ASP A 267 -1.87 3.29 11.34
N ARG A 268 -0.96 4.23 11.06
CA ARG A 268 0.47 3.93 10.96
C ARG A 268 1.22 4.22 12.24
N ASN A 269 2.26 3.47 12.48
CA ASN A 269 3.17 3.71 13.62
C ASN A 269 4.57 4.20 13.22
N SER A 270 4.83 4.34 11.94
CA SER A 270 6.13 4.78 11.42
C SER A 270 6.04 5.26 9.98
N TYR A 271 7.01 6.07 9.57
CA TYR A 271 7.25 6.42 8.18
C TYR A 271 8.73 6.70 7.91
N SER A 272 9.13 6.74 6.62
CA SER A 272 10.46 7.16 6.20
C SER A 272 10.47 8.66 5.90
N LYS A 273 11.50 9.40 6.35
CA LYS A 273 11.63 10.84 6.04
C LYS A 273 11.82 11.13 4.54
N THR A 274 12.33 10.17 3.78
CA THR A 274 12.57 10.31 2.34
C THR A 274 11.38 9.89 1.49
N ASP A 275 10.43 9.19 2.07
CA ASP A 275 9.12 8.85 1.51
C ASP A 275 8.11 8.75 2.65
N PRO A 276 7.42 9.84 3.00
CA PRO A 276 6.51 9.90 4.14
C PRO A 276 5.34 8.91 4.05
N ASP A 277 5.03 8.39 2.87
CA ASP A 277 3.95 7.43 2.66
C ASP A 277 4.40 5.98 2.88
N ALA A 278 5.70 5.70 2.80
CA ALA A 278 6.23 4.37 3.06
C ALA A 278 6.23 4.03 4.55
N THR A 279 5.68 2.87 4.91
CA THR A 279 5.62 2.37 6.29
C THR A 279 6.72 1.33 6.53
N PHE A 280 7.36 1.37 7.71
CA PHE A 280 8.36 0.36 8.07
C PHE A 280 7.69 -0.96 8.42
N VAL A 281 8.01 -2.01 7.66
CA VAL A 281 7.46 -3.35 7.80
C VAL A 281 8.57 -4.41 7.76
N ARG A 282 8.28 -5.60 8.28
CA ARG A 282 9.13 -6.77 8.10
C ARG A 282 8.87 -7.39 6.74
N MET A 283 9.90 -7.56 5.94
CA MET A 283 9.83 -8.23 4.66
C MET A 283 9.88 -9.75 4.81
N LYS A 284 9.22 -10.51 3.92
CA LYS A 284 9.26 -11.99 3.93
C LYS A 284 10.69 -12.55 3.75
N LYS A 285 11.51 -11.88 2.93
CA LYS A 285 12.92 -12.22 2.74
C LYS A 285 13.75 -11.15 3.41
N ASP A 286 14.45 -11.52 4.47
CA ASP A 286 15.45 -10.67 5.10
C ASP A 286 16.82 -11.02 4.52
N TYR A 287 17.27 -10.20 3.57
CA TYR A 287 18.57 -10.40 2.91
C TYR A 287 19.75 -10.17 3.85
N MET A 288 19.53 -9.47 4.97
CA MET A 288 20.56 -9.16 5.95
C MET A 288 20.58 -10.14 7.13
N GLY A 289 19.54 -10.97 7.28
CA GLY A 289 19.40 -11.94 8.37
C GLY A 289 19.33 -11.32 9.77
N ASN A 290 18.94 -10.04 9.88
CA ASN A 290 18.97 -9.29 11.14
C ASN A 290 17.60 -8.75 11.58
N ASP A 291 16.52 -9.25 10.98
CA ASP A 291 15.14 -8.82 11.24
C ASP A 291 14.87 -7.32 11.04
N GLN A 292 15.69 -6.65 10.25
CA GLN A 292 15.55 -5.23 10.00
C GLN A 292 14.22 -4.90 9.30
N LEU A 293 13.54 -3.89 9.83
CA LEU A 293 12.36 -3.32 9.16
C LEU A 293 12.80 -2.44 8.00
N LEU A 294 12.12 -2.55 6.87
CA LEU A 294 12.35 -1.75 5.68
C LEU A 294 11.14 -0.88 5.36
N PRO A 295 11.35 0.34 4.82
CA PRO A 295 10.24 1.14 4.30
C PRO A 295 9.62 0.42 3.10
N ALA A 296 8.31 0.23 3.11
CA ALA A 296 7.61 -0.52 2.08
C ALA A 296 6.15 -0.08 1.95
N TYR A 297 5.56 -0.48 0.84
CA TYR A 297 4.12 -0.46 0.59
C TYR A 297 3.58 -1.88 0.60
N ASN A 298 2.39 -2.05 1.13
CA ASN A 298 1.65 -3.31 1.03
C ASN A 298 0.76 -3.23 -0.21
N VAL A 299 1.21 -3.87 -1.28
CA VAL A 299 0.49 -3.88 -2.56
C VAL A 299 -0.52 -5.01 -2.56
N GLN A 300 -1.77 -4.67 -2.71
CA GLN A 300 -2.89 -5.59 -2.79
C GLN A 300 -3.37 -5.71 -4.22
N ILE A 301 -3.63 -6.94 -4.67
CA ILE A 301 -4.24 -7.21 -5.97
C ILE A 301 -5.47 -8.09 -5.81
N GLY A 302 -6.45 -7.85 -6.68
CA GLY A 302 -7.52 -8.80 -6.96
C GLY A 302 -7.40 -9.29 -8.38
N VAL A 303 -7.42 -10.60 -8.55
CA VAL A 303 -7.18 -11.30 -9.83
C VAL A 303 -8.43 -12.08 -10.21
N ALA A 304 -8.84 -12.00 -11.45
CA ALA A 304 -9.89 -12.80 -12.06
C ALA A 304 -9.35 -13.37 -13.38
N ASP A 305 -9.46 -14.68 -13.58
CA ASP A 305 -8.98 -15.41 -14.78
C ASP A 305 -7.55 -15.07 -15.20
N GLU A 306 -6.64 -14.93 -14.19
CA GLU A 306 -5.23 -14.56 -14.31
C GLU A 306 -4.97 -13.08 -14.68
N TYR A 307 -6.00 -12.24 -14.75
CA TYR A 307 -5.88 -10.80 -14.97
C TYR A 307 -6.01 -10.01 -13.67
N ILE A 308 -5.16 -9.04 -13.48
CA ILE A 308 -5.27 -8.09 -12.37
C ILE A 308 -6.44 -7.16 -12.68
N VAL A 309 -7.53 -7.27 -11.93
CA VAL A 309 -8.72 -6.44 -12.12
C VAL A 309 -8.78 -5.27 -11.14
N VAL A 310 -8.13 -5.39 -10.00
CA VAL A 310 -7.96 -4.29 -9.04
C VAL A 310 -6.56 -4.35 -8.44
N VAL A 311 -5.93 -3.19 -8.26
CA VAL A 311 -4.63 -3.04 -7.61
C VAL A 311 -4.61 -1.80 -6.74
N LYS A 312 -4.09 -1.92 -5.52
CA LYS A 312 -4.01 -0.78 -4.59
C LYS A 312 -2.73 -0.83 -3.75
N ALA A 313 -2.03 0.31 -3.71
CA ALA A 313 -0.95 0.54 -2.78
C ALA A 313 -1.52 0.90 -1.40
N MET A 314 -1.08 0.20 -0.37
CA MET A 314 -1.55 0.40 1.00
C MET A 314 -0.39 0.70 1.93
N GLN A 315 -0.68 1.46 2.98
CA GLN A 315 0.28 1.83 4.03
C GLN A 315 0.17 0.92 5.27
N TYR A 316 -0.80 -0.01 5.28
CA TYR A 316 -1.03 -0.95 6.37
C TYR A 316 0.02 -2.06 6.40
N ARG A 317 0.41 -2.47 7.61
CA ARG A 317 1.36 -3.56 7.81
C ARG A 317 0.75 -4.95 7.72
N SER A 318 -0.54 -5.05 8.01
CA SER A 318 -1.33 -6.28 8.00
C SER A 318 -2.22 -6.33 6.77
N ASP A 319 -2.36 -7.50 6.18
CA ASP A 319 -3.27 -7.74 5.06
C ASP A 319 -4.72 -7.71 5.52
N MET A 320 -4.97 -7.99 6.81
CA MET A 320 -6.29 -7.91 7.43
C MET A 320 -6.95 -6.54 7.27
N ASP A 321 -6.16 -5.47 7.43
CA ASP A 321 -6.63 -4.09 7.32
C ASP A 321 -6.77 -3.62 5.86
N CYS A 322 -6.29 -4.44 4.91
CA CYS A 322 -6.29 -4.12 3.48
C CYS A 322 -7.53 -4.61 2.74
N PHE A 323 -8.29 -5.57 3.30
CA PHE A 323 -9.41 -6.20 2.60
C PHE A 323 -10.52 -5.21 2.25
N ILE A 324 -11.08 -4.53 3.25
CA ILE A 324 -12.16 -3.57 3.05
C ILE A 324 -11.76 -2.46 2.06
N PRO A 325 -10.60 -1.77 2.22
CA PRO A 325 -10.17 -0.77 1.24
C PRO A 325 -9.97 -1.30 -0.18
N LEU A 326 -9.64 -2.58 -0.36
CA LEU A 326 -9.53 -3.19 -1.68
C LEU A 326 -10.91 -3.48 -2.27
N MET A 327 -11.88 -3.95 -1.48
CA MET A 327 -13.25 -4.19 -1.93
C MET A 327 -13.96 -2.88 -2.28
N GLU A 328 -13.77 -1.83 -1.49
CA GLU A 328 -14.27 -0.49 -1.81
C GLU A 328 -13.69 0.04 -3.12
N GLU A 329 -12.39 -0.20 -3.36
CA GLU A 329 -11.74 0.17 -4.61
C GLU A 329 -12.32 -0.59 -5.80
N PHE A 330 -12.54 -1.90 -5.65
CA PHE A 330 -13.19 -2.72 -6.67
C PHE A 330 -14.62 -2.22 -6.97
N HIS A 331 -15.40 -1.98 -5.90
CA HIS A 331 -16.76 -1.45 -6.04
C HIS A 331 -16.77 -0.07 -6.71
N ARG A 332 -15.87 0.82 -6.34
CA ARG A 332 -15.73 2.15 -6.93
C ARG A 332 -15.44 2.08 -8.44
N GLN A 333 -14.62 1.10 -8.86
CA GLN A 333 -14.23 0.94 -10.26
C GLN A 333 -15.33 0.28 -11.11
N PHE A 334 -16.07 -0.68 -10.58
CA PHE A 334 -16.97 -1.54 -11.34
C PHE A 334 -18.46 -1.42 -10.96
N GLY A 335 -18.80 -0.76 -9.84
CA GLY A 335 -20.18 -0.52 -9.41
C GLY A 335 -20.87 -1.73 -8.75
N PHE A 336 -20.14 -2.81 -8.45
CA PHE A 336 -20.65 -3.99 -7.74
C PHE A 336 -19.56 -4.62 -6.86
N TYR A 337 -19.94 -5.49 -5.93
CA TYR A 337 -19.00 -6.32 -5.14
C TYR A 337 -18.90 -7.73 -5.75
N PRO A 338 -17.70 -8.37 -5.68
CA PRO A 338 -17.56 -9.75 -6.13
C PRO A 338 -18.35 -10.69 -5.21
N LYS A 339 -19.05 -11.68 -5.77
CA LYS A 339 -19.77 -12.66 -4.95
C LYS A 339 -18.83 -13.53 -4.12
N TYR A 340 -17.69 -13.88 -4.68
CA TYR A 340 -16.71 -14.80 -4.10
C TYR A 340 -15.35 -14.11 -3.95
N PRO A 341 -15.10 -13.35 -2.86
CA PRO A 341 -13.76 -12.86 -2.53
C PRO A 341 -12.96 -13.98 -1.86
N ILE A 342 -11.92 -14.47 -2.54
CA ILE A 342 -11.10 -15.60 -2.08
C ILE A 342 -9.75 -15.08 -1.60
N ALA A 343 -9.44 -15.23 -0.30
CA ALA A 343 -8.21 -14.75 0.30
C ALA A 343 -7.59 -15.76 1.28
N ASP A 344 -6.36 -15.50 1.71
CA ASP A 344 -5.67 -16.35 2.68
C ASP A 344 -6.08 -16.03 4.14
N ALA A 345 -5.44 -16.72 5.10
CA ALA A 345 -5.71 -16.53 6.52
C ALA A 345 -5.27 -15.15 7.07
N GLY A 346 -4.49 -14.40 6.33
CA GLY A 346 -4.07 -13.04 6.69
C GLY A 346 -5.21 -12.04 6.65
N TYR A 347 -6.29 -12.35 5.92
CA TYR A 347 -7.46 -11.48 5.76
C TYR A 347 -8.62 -11.85 6.68
N GLY A 348 -8.63 -13.05 7.25
CA GLY A 348 -9.73 -13.54 8.09
C GLY A 348 -9.86 -12.77 9.40
N SER A 349 -10.88 -11.97 9.51
CA SER A 349 -11.21 -11.20 10.72
C SER A 349 -12.71 -10.97 10.86
N PHE A 350 -13.16 -10.68 12.08
CA PHE A 350 -14.54 -10.35 12.36
C PHE A 350 -15.05 -9.22 11.44
N ASN A 351 -14.29 -8.13 11.35
CA ASN A 351 -14.68 -6.96 10.55
C ASN A 351 -14.84 -7.31 9.07
N ASN A 352 -13.91 -8.12 8.52
CA ASN A 352 -13.96 -8.50 7.11
C ASN A 352 -15.11 -9.47 6.82
N TYR A 353 -15.44 -10.39 7.75
CA TYR A 353 -16.59 -11.29 7.59
C TYR A 353 -17.91 -10.54 7.68
N LEU A 354 -18.03 -9.62 8.64
CA LEU A 354 -19.23 -8.78 8.77
C LEU A 354 -19.41 -7.90 7.53
N TYR A 355 -18.32 -7.29 7.04
CA TYR A 355 -18.34 -6.51 5.80
C TYR A 355 -18.80 -7.36 4.60
N CYS A 356 -18.35 -8.60 4.48
CA CYS A 356 -18.84 -9.51 3.44
C CYS A 356 -20.34 -9.74 3.57
N GLN A 357 -20.84 -9.97 4.78
CA GLN A 357 -22.26 -10.18 5.03
C GLN A 357 -23.11 -8.96 4.67
N GLU A 358 -22.69 -7.77 5.08
CA GLU A 358 -23.40 -6.51 4.79
C GLU A 358 -23.49 -6.20 3.28
N HIS A 359 -22.50 -6.67 2.48
CA HIS A 359 -22.43 -6.43 1.05
C HIS A 359 -22.79 -7.64 0.18
N GLY A 360 -23.37 -8.69 0.77
CA GLY A 360 -23.83 -9.87 0.04
C GLY A 360 -22.71 -10.71 -0.59
N MET A 361 -21.50 -10.63 -0.05
CA MET A 361 -20.35 -11.43 -0.45
C MET A 361 -20.27 -12.71 0.39
N GLU A 362 -19.96 -13.83 -0.23
CA GLU A 362 -19.74 -15.09 0.48
C GLU A 362 -18.33 -15.13 1.10
N LYS A 363 -18.19 -15.81 2.25
CA LYS A 363 -16.95 -15.78 3.04
C LYS A 363 -16.02 -16.94 2.65
N TYR A 364 -15.03 -16.66 1.76
CA TYR A 364 -14.00 -17.63 1.33
C TYR A 364 -12.59 -17.23 1.81
N MET A 365 -12.50 -16.56 2.95
CA MET A 365 -11.25 -16.19 3.60
C MET A 365 -10.99 -17.11 4.80
N LYS A 366 -9.83 -17.77 4.83
CA LYS A 366 -9.44 -18.59 5.99
C LYS A 366 -9.25 -17.72 7.23
N PHE A 367 -9.57 -18.26 8.42
CA PHE A 367 -9.19 -17.63 9.69
C PHE A 367 -7.84 -18.19 10.20
N PRO A 368 -7.15 -17.52 11.14
CA PRO A 368 -5.78 -17.87 11.55
C PRO A 368 -5.60 -19.32 12.02
N MET A 369 -6.63 -19.93 12.64
CA MET A 369 -6.58 -21.28 13.16
C MET A 369 -7.16 -22.33 12.20
N TYR A 370 -7.60 -21.95 11.01
CA TYR A 370 -8.25 -22.84 10.03
C TYR A 370 -7.50 -24.16 9.81
N LYS A 371 -6.17 -24.10 9.61
CA LYS A 371 -5.37 -25.33 9.40
C LYS A 371 -5.46 -26.29 10.59
N LYS A 372 -5.43 -25.78 11.83
CA LYS A 372 -5.57 -26.63 13.02
C LYS A 372 -6.97 -27.19 13.17
N GLU A 373 -7.99 -26.41 12.85
CA GLU A 373 -9.38 -26.88 12.89
C GLU A 373 -9.64 -28.01 11.89
N THR A 374 -8.99 -27.96 10.70
CA THR A 374 -9.24 -28.96 9.64
C THR A 374 -8.32 -30.17 9.71
N THR A 375 -7.05 -30.04 10.18
CA THR A 375 -6.05 -31.12 10.10
C THR A 375 -5.59 -31.67 11.44
N ASP A 376 -5.83 -30.99 12.57
CA ASP A 376 -5.38 -31.43 13.89
C ASP A 376 -6.58 -31.89 14.73
N GLU A 377 -6.82 -33.18 14.69
CA GLU A 377 -7.93 -33.83 15.43
C GLU A 377 -7.81 -33.64 16.94
N LYS A 378 -6.58 -33.70 17.49
CA LYS A 378 -6.34 -33.48 18.92
C LYS A 378 -6.70 -32.04 19.34
N TYR A 379 -6.37 -31.08 18.50
CA TYR A 379 -6.75 -29.70 18.74
C TYR A 379 -8.26 -29.50 18.63
N ARG A 380 -8.90 -30.04 17.58
CA ARG A 380 -10.34 -29.91 17.36
C ARG A 380 -11.13 -30.51 18.51
N ASN A 381 -10.76 -31.72 18.98
CA ASN A 381 -11.47 -32.47 20.00
C ASN A 381 -10.95 -32.18 21.43
N ASP A 382 -10.07 -31.19 21.64
CA ASP A 382 -9.58 -30.87 22.99
C ASP A 382 -10.73 -30.38 23.88
N PRO A 383 -11.09 -31.13 24.95
CA PRO A 383 -12.23 -30.81 25.82
C PRO A 383 -12.04 -29.51 26.61
N PHE A 384 -10.81 -28.97 26.64
CA PHE A 384 -10.55 -27.71 27.33
C PHE A 384 -10.69 -26.46 26.45
N ARG A 385 -11.02 -26.61 25.19
CA ARG A 385 -11.39 -25.49 24.33
C ARG A 385 -12.81 -25.03 24.62
N ALA A 386 -13.02 -23.71 24.77
CA ALA A 386 -14.33 -23.14 25.09
C ALA A 386 -15.43 -23.53 24.08
N VAL A 387 -15.07 -23.67 22.79
CA VAL A 387 -15.99 -24.09 21.71
C VAL A 387 -16.51 -25.53 21.93
N ASN A 388 -15.77 -26.36 22.64
CA ASN A 388 -16.15 -27.75 22.92
C ASN A 388 -16.89 -27.91 24.28
N PHE A 389 -17.16 -26.81 24.99
CA PHE A 389 -17.91 -26.88 26.23
C PHE A 389 -19.38 -27.19 25.95
N LYS A 390 -19.96 -28.04 26.79
CA LYS A 390 -21.38 -28.36 26.71
C LYS A 390 -22.19 -27.21 27.25
N THR A 391 -23.40 -27.03 26.75
CA THR A 391 -24.38 -26.08 27.26
C THR A 391 -25.43 -26.86 28.01
N ASP A 392 -25.86 -26.37 29.18
CA ASP A 392 -26.96 -26.98 29.95
C ASP A 392 -28.34 -26.52 29.43
N ALA A 393 -29.40 -26.97 30.08
CA ALA A 393 -30.77 -26.64 29.72
C ALA A 393 -31.08 -25.12 29.87
N ASP A 394 -30.34 -24.41 30.71
CA ASP A 394 -30.49 -22.99 30.98
C ASP A 394 -29.63 -22.12 30.04
N GLY A 395 -28.80 -22.76 29.19
CA GLY A 395 -27.89 -22.06 28.26
C GLY A 395 -26.51 -21.73 28.85
N ASP A 396 -26.21 -22.20 30.07
CA ASP A 396 -24.89 -21.96 30.70
C ASP A 396 -23.84 -22.93 30.16
N LEU A 397 -22.64 -22.41 29.93
CA LEU A 397 -21.49 -23.23 29.48
C LEU A 397 -20.95 -24.07 30.65
N ILE A 398 -20.73 -25.36 30.42
CA ILE A 398 -20.22 -26.32 31.40
C ILE A 398 -18.82 -26.77 31.03
N CYS A 399 -17.86 -26.66 31.97
CA CYS A 399 -16.50 -27.14 31.77
C CYS A 399 -16.41 -28.68 31.86
N PRO A 400 -15.27 -29.28 31.44
CA PRO A 400 -15.04 -30.75 31.56
C PRO A 400 -15.11 -31.30 33.00
N ASN A 401 -15.04 -30.45 34.02
CA ASN A 401 -15.22 -30.80 35.44
C ASN A 401 -16.63 -30.48 35.93
N HIS A 402 -17.62 -30.39 35.06
CA HIS A 402 -19.03 -30.13 35.36
C HIS A 402 -19.33 -28.84 36.16
N LYS A 403 -18.44 -27.84 36.07
CA LYS A 403 -18.62 -26.53 36.66
C LYS A 403 -19.19 -25.56 35.65
N LYS A 404 -20.14 -24.70 36.10
CA LYS A 404 -20.79 -23.69 35.25
C LYS A 404 -19.88 -22.47 35.04
N PHE A 405 -20.03 -21.85 33.89
CA PHE A 405 -19.49 -20.55 33.58
C PHE A 405 -20.59 -19.51 33.57
N HIS A 406 -20.42 -18.45 34.33
CA HIS A 406 -21.36 -17.33 34.40
C HIS A 406 -20.81 -16.14 33.64
N LEU A 407 -21.70 -15.38 32.99
CA LEU A 407 -21.31 -14.12 32.32
C LEU A 407 -20.82 -13.12 33.39
N ALA A 408 -19.52 -12.84 33.39
CA ALA A 408 -18.94 -11.89 34.34
C ALA A 408 -19.14 -10.44 33.87
N TYR A 409 -18.83 -10.15 32.61
CA TYR A 409 -19.04 -8.84 32.00
C TYR A 409 -18.90 -8.89 30.48
N ARG A 410 -19.39 -7.82 29.83
CA ARG A 410 -19.17 -7.55 28.40
C ARG A 410 -18.10 -6.50 28.22
N LYS A 411 -17.23 -6.69 27.25
CA LYS A 411 -16.12 -5.80 26.95
C LYS A 411 -16.12 -5.41 25.48
N ALA A 412 -16.09 -4.09 25.23
CA ALA A 412 -15.87 -3.59 23.88
C ALA A 412 -14.44 -3.91 23.40
N VAL A 413 -14.31 -4.37 22.16
CA VAL A 413 -13.02 -4.64 21.53
C VAL A 413 -12.43 -3.34 21.00
N LYS A 414 -11.24 -2.97 21.47
CA LYS A 414 -10.54 -1.77 20.99
C LYS A 414 -10.20 -1.86 19.50
N GLY A 415 -10.38 -0.76 18.79
CA GLY A 415 -10.07 -0.66 17.37
C GLY A 415 -11.06 -1.36 16.44
N ASN A 416 -12.23 -1.72 16.96
CA ASN A 416 -13.32 -2.28 16.18
C ASN A 416 -14.23 -1.17 15.65
N GLN A 417 -14.44 -1.13 14.34
CA GLN A 417 -15.28 -0.13 13.66
C GLN A 417 -16.79 -0.46 13.78
N TYR A 418 -17.13 -1.72 14.08
CA TYR A 418 -18.51 -2.23 14.10
C TYR A 418 -19.09 -2.46 15.51
N GLY A 419 -18.48 -1.89 16.54
CA GLY A 419 -19.02 -1.99 17.92
C GLY A 419 -18.93 -3.39 18.54
N ARG A 420 -18.05 -4.27 18.03
CA ARG A 420 -17.84 -5.65 18.51
C ARG A 420 -17.67 -5.70 20.02
N GLN A 421 -18.43 -6.58 20.66
CA GLN A 421 -18.30 -6.90 22.08
C GLN A 421 -17.84 -8.34 22.27
N GLU A 422 -17.03 -8.57 23.28
CA GLU A 422 -16.69 -9.90 23.78
C GLU A 422 -17.39 -10.13 25.09
N GLU A 423 -18.02 -11.28 25.22
CA GLU A 423 -18.58 -11.76 26.47
C GLU A 423 -17.51 -12.51 27.23
N ILE A 424 -17.28 -12.11 28.47
CA ILE A 424 -16.30 -12.74 29.35
C ILE A 424 -17.07 -13.58 30.35
N TYR A 425 -16.91 -14.89 30.27
CA TYR A 425 -17.47 -15.84 31.20
C TYR A 425 -16.41 -16.29 32.20
N GLU A 426 -16.75 -16.43 33.45
CA GLU A 426 -15.88 -16.93 34.52
C GLU A 426 -16.47 -18.21 35.13
N CYS A 427 -15.62 -19.20 35.35
CA CYS A 427 -15.99 -20.44 35.99
C CYS A 427 -16.35 -20.16 37.48
N GLU A 428 -17.42 -20.78 37.97
CA GLU A 428 -17.90 -20.60 39.35
C GLU A 428 -16.86 -20.94 40.40
N ASP A 429 -16.14 -22.05 40.21
CA ASP A 429 -15.07 -22.48 41.12
C ASP A 429 -14.07 -23.41 40.42
N CYS A 430 -12.80 -23.04 40.46
CA CYS A 430 -11.65 -23.83 39.97
C CYS A 430 -10.71 -24.27 41.11
N SER A 431 -11.10 -24.14 42.38
CA SER A 431 -10.30 -24.60 43.52
C SER A 431 -10.29 -26.13 43.55
N GLY A 432 -9.12 -26.73 43.76
CA GLY A 432 -8.98 -28.19 43.79
C GLY A 432 -9.36 -28.94 42.52
N CYS A 433 -9.49 -28.25 41.39
CA CYS A 433 -9.84 -28.87 40.12
C CYS A 433 -8.73 -29.81 39.62
N PRO A 434 -9.01 -31.12 39.33
CA PRO A 434 -8.01 -32.07 38.88
C PRO A 434 -7.40 -31.72 37.50
N TYR A 435 -8.05 -30.85 36.76
CA TYR A 435 -7.61 -30.41 35.42
C TYR A 435 -6.97 -29.02 35.42
N ALA A 436 -6.69 -28.44 36.59
CA ALA A 436 -6.20 -27.05 36.70
C ALA A 436 -4.97 -26.77 35.81
N ASP A 437 -3.98 -27.66 35.85
CA ASP A 437 -2.72 -27.52 35.10
C ASP A 437 -2.88 -27.49 33.58
N ARG A 438 -3.89 -28.19 33.06
CA ARG A 438 -4.21 -28.21 31.62
C ARG A 438 -5.19 -27.13 31.22
N CYS A 439 -6.05 -26.70 32.15
CA CYS A 439 -7.20 -25.88 31.87
C CYS A 439 -6.93 -24.40 32.09
N LYS A 440 -6.15 -24.02 33.09
CA LYS A 440 -5.87 -22.62 33.45
C LYS A 440 -4.37 -22.35 33.60
N LYS A 441 -3.97 -21.09 33.37
CA LYS A 441 -2.57 -20.63 33.51
C LYS A 441 -2.34 -19.73 34.73
N THR A 442 -3.37 -19.44 35.48
CA THR A 442 -3.32 -18.54 36.65
C THR A 442 -4.01 -19.21 37.84
N GLU A 443 -3.74 -18.73 39.05
CA GLU A 443 -4.38 -19.22 40.28
C GLU A 443 -5.88 -18.90 40.34
N LYS A 444 -6.32 -17.85 39.64
CA LYS A 444 -7.73 -17.41 39.60
C LYS A 444 -8.60 -18.42 38.86
N ASN A 445 -9.92 -18.28 39.01
CA ASN A 445 -10.88 -19.02 38.21
C ASN A 445 -10.64 -18.78 36.72
N ARG A 446 -10.92 -19.82 35.93
CA ARG A 446 -10.76 -19.73 34.48
C ARG A 446 -11.76 -18.75 33.91
N THR A 447 -11.29 -17.83 33.09
CA THR A 447 -12.11 -16.99 32.24
C THR A 447 -12.01 -17.41 30.78
N ILE A 448 -13.13 -17.38 30.06
CA ILE A 448 -13.20 -17.60 28.63
C ILE A 448 -13.82 -16.39 27.96
N ARG A 449 -13.41 -16.16 26.71
CA ARG A 449 -13.98 -15.11 25.86
C ARG A 449 -14.83 -15.77 24.82
N VAL A 450 -16.07 -15.37 24.73
CA VAL A 450 -17.01 -15.85 23.73
C VAL A 450 -17.44 -14.68 22.86
N ASN A 451 -17.45 -14.91 21.57
CA ASN A 451 -18.11 -14.06 20.61
C ASN A 451 -18.87 -15.01 19.67
N GLN A 452 -20.17 -15.12 19.92
CA GLN A 452 -21.02 -16.08 19.23
C GLN A 452 -21.05 -15.79 17.73
N GLU A 453 -21.21 -14.54 17.34
CA GLU A 453 -21.25 -14.11 15.96
C GLU A 453 -19.94 -14.46 15.19
N LEU A 454 -18.76 -14.29 15.83
CA LEU A 454 -17.50 -14.73 15.24
C LEU A 454 -17.42 -16.27 15.11
N THR A 455 -18.00 -17.00 16.04
CA THR A 455 -18.06 -18.47 15.98
C THR A 455 -18.91 -18.90 14.80
N GLU A 456 -20.09 -18.31 14.63
CA GLU A 456 -20.97 -18.54 13.48
C GLU A 456 -20.28 -18.21 12.14
N PHE A 457 -19.54 -17.10 12.08
CA PHE A 457 -18.72 -16.79 10.88
C PHE A 457 -17.65 -17.85 10.60
N HIS A 458 -17.00 -18.39 11.64
CA HIS A 458 -16.00 -19.43 11.45
C HIS A 458 -16.61 -20.76 10.99
N GLU A 459 -17.80 -21.12 11.48
CA GLU A 459 -18.55 -22.28 11.02
C GLU A 459 -18.96 -22.13 9.55
N GLU A 460 -19.55 -20.99 9.18
CA GLU A 460 -19.90 -20.70 7.79
C GLU A 460 -18.66 -20.76 6.87
N VAL A 461 -17.53 -20.19 7.30
CA VAL A 461 -16.26 -20.24 6.54
C VAL A 461 -15.76 -21.68 6.39
N LEU A 462 -15.88 -22.52 7.42
CA LEU A 462 -15.52 -23.94 7.34
C LEU A 462 -16.39 -24.65 6.33
N ASP A 463 -17.72 -24.50 6.41
CA ASP A 463 -18.66 -25.11 5.48
C ASP A 463 -18.41 -24.68 4.04
N ASN A 464 -18.22 -23.39 3.81
CA ASN A 464 -17.90 -22.83 2.50
C ASN A 464 -16.60 -23.42 1.95
N LEU A 465 -15.51 -23.37 2.72
CA LEU A 465 -14.19 -23.80 2.27
C LEU A 465 -14.04 -25.32 2.15
N GLU A 466 -14.74 -26.12 2.94
CA GLU A 466 -14.70 -27.61 2.86
C GLU A 466 -15.67 -28.17 1.81
N SER A 467 -16.55 -27.33 1.24
CA SER A 467 -17.37 -27.70 0.08
C SER A 467 -16.50 -28.02 -1.15
N ILE A 468 -17.05 -28.77 -2.12
CA ILE A 468 -16.38 -29.02 -3.41
C ILE A 468 -16.01 -27.72 -4.10
N HIS A 469 -16.93 -26.75 -4.10
CA HIS A 469 -16.69 -25.42 -4.66
C HIS A 469 -15.56 -24.69 -3.93
N GLY A 470 -15.59 -24.66 -2.61
CA GLY A 470 -14.54 -24.03 -1.81
C GLY A 470 -13.16 -24.69 -1.98
N ALA A 471 -13.11 -26.01 -2.16
CA ALA A 471 -11.86 -26.71 -2.45
C ALA A 471 -11.24 -26.27 -3.79
N LEU A 472 -12.08 -26.14 -4.83
CA LEU A 472 -11.65 -25.60 -6.14
C LEU A 472 -11.19 -24.14 -6.05
N LEU A 473 -11.91 -23.29 -5.32
CA LEU A 473 -11.54 -21.89 -5.13
C LEU A 473 -10.20 -21.74 -4.40
N ARG A 474 -9.96 -22.56 -3.36
CA ARG A 474 -8.68 -22.58 -2.63
C ARG A 474 -7.51 -22.99 -3.53
N MET A 475 -7.70 -24.00 -4.39
CA MET A 475 -6.69 -24.44 -5.35
C MET A 475 -6.40 -23.34 -6.37
N ASN A 476 -7.45 -22.74 -6.93
CA ASN A 476 -7.32 -21.67 -7.92
C ASN A 476 -6.64 -20.43 -7.36
N ARG A 477 -6.81 -20.09 -6.07
CA ARG A 477 -6.15 -18.95 -5.48
C ARG A 477 -4.62 -18.98 -5.62
N SER A 478 -4.01 -20.15 -5.42
CA SER A 478 -2.56 -20.32 -5.62
C SER A 478 -2.15 -20.05 -7.06
N ILE A 479 -2.94 -20.51 -8.01
CA ILE A 479 -2.67 -20.32 -9.45
C ILE A 479 -2.86 -18.85 -9.83
N GLN A 480 -3.98 -18.27 -9.43
CA GLN A 480 -4.42 -16.94 -9.82
C GLN A 480 -3.58 -15.84 -9.15
N ALA A 481 -3.68 -15.71 -7.84
CA ALA A 481 -3.09 -14.57 -7.13
C ALA A 481 -1.59 -14.76 -6.82
N GLU A 482 -1.20 -15.91 -6.25
CA GLU A 482 0.22 -16.17 -5.97
C GLU A 482 1.04 -16.32 -7.26
N GLY A 483 0.46 -16.98 -8.29
CA GLY A 483 1.08 -17.10 -9.61
C GLY A 483 1.30 -15.74 -10.27
N THR A 484 0.34 -14.81 -10.18
CA THR A 484 0.47 -13.45 -10.70
C THR A 484 1.63 -12.68 -10.05
N PHE A 485 1.73 -12.72 -8.71
CA PHE A 485 2.90 -12.12 -8.04
C PHE A 485 4.21 -12.83 -8.39
N GLY A 486 4.18 -14.15 -8.63
CA GLY A 486 5.33 -14.92 -9.11
C GLY A 486 5.83 -14.37 -10.44
N VAL A 487 4.95 -14.24 -11.42
CA VAL A 487 5.28 -13.66 -12.75
C VAL A 487 5.82 -12.25 -12.61
N ILE A 488 5.13 -11.35 -11.89
CA ILE A 488 5.56 -9.96 -11.73
C ILE A 488 6.94 -9.86 -11.07
N LYS A 489 7.18 -10.59 -9.99
CA LYS A 489 8.41 -10.47 -9.19
C LYS A 489 9.58 -11.27 -9.72
N GLN A 490 9.35 -12.47 -10.27
CA GLN A 490 10.42 -13.39 -10.63
C GLN A 490 10.69 -13.38 -12.14
N ASP A 491 9.68 -13.55 -12.95
CA ASP A 491 9.85 -13.63 -14.40
C ASP A 491 10.06 -12.25 -15.02
N ARG A 492 9.38 -11.24 -14.47
CA ARG A 492 9.42 -9.87 -14.98
C ARG A 492 10.21 -8.89 -14.10
N TRP A 493 10.88 -9.38 -13.06
CA TRP A 493 11.85 -8.69 -12.22
C TRP A 493 11.38 -7.41 -11.52
N TYR A 494 10.09 -7.13 -11.43
CA TYR A 494 9.56 -6.01 -10.66
C TYR A 494 9.54 -6.35 -9.18
N LYS A 495 10.64 -6.09 -8.47
CA LYS A 495 10.84 -6.46 -7.05
C LYS A 495 10.81 -5.28 -6.10
N ARG A 496 10.90 -4.05 -6.60
CA ARG A 496 11.00 -2.83 -5.81
C ARG A 496 10.26 -1.70 -6.50
N ILE A 497 9.59 -0.86 -5.72
CA ILE A 497 8.96 0.37 -6.19
C ILE A 497 10.05 1.41 -6.49
N VAL A 498 9.90 2.11 -7.60
CA VAL A 498 10.87 3.11 -8.06
C VAL A 498 10.39 4.53 -7.74
N ARG A 499 9.09 4.76 -7.76
CA ARG A 499 8.47 6.06 -7.44
C ARG A 499 8.34 6.29 -5.94
N ARG A 500 8.05 7.53 -5.53
CA ARG A 500 7.82 7.94 -4.13
C ARG A 500 6.49 8.65 -4.00
N GLY A 501 5.87 8.50 -2.82
CA GLY A 501 4.54 9.03 -2.54
C GLY A 501 3.43 8.13 -3.08
N LEU A 502 2.35 8.02 -2.32
CA LEU A 502 1.28 7.03 -2.54
C LEU A 502 0.67 7.13 -3.95
N ASP A 503 0.36 8.32 -4.43
CA ASP A 503 -0.27 8.53 -5.73
C ASP A 503 0.66 8.13 -6.89
N SER A 504 1.95 8.49 -6.80
CA SER A 504 2.94 8.11 -7.81
C SER A 504 3.20 6.60 -7.80
N VAL A 505 3.18 5.98 -6.62
CA VAL A 505 3.29 4.52 -6.48
C VAL A 505 2.06 3.84 -7.08
N GLN A 506 0.87 4.36 -6.85
CA GLN A 506 -0.36 3.83 -7.43
C GLN A 506 -0.34 3.90 -8.97
N LEU A 507 0.14 5.02 -9.54
CA LEU A 507 0.35 5.15 -10.99
C LEU A 507 1.32 4.08 -11.52
N GLU A 508 2.46 3.86 -10.83
CA GLU A 508 3.43 2.83 -11.21
C GLU A 508 2.79 1.43 -11.20
N LEU A 509 1.96 1.13 -10.20
CA LEU A 509 1.25 -0.15 -10.10
C LEU A 509 0.21 -0.33 -11.20
N TYR A 510 -0.49 0.72 -11.61
CA TYR A 510 -1.39 0.64 -12.77
C TYR A 510 -0.61 0.32 -14.04
N LEU A 511 0.53 0.97 -14.30
CA LEU A 511 1.38 0.69 -15.47
C LEU A 511 1.86 -0.77 -15.47
N VAL A 512 2.32 -1.28 -14.33
CA VAL A 512 2.76 -2.68 -14.18
C VAL A 512 1.59 -3.64 -14.42
N SER A 513 0.40 -3.33 -13.88
CA SER A 513 -0.80 -4.17 -14.02
C SER A 513 -1.32 -4.19 -15.46
N ILE A 514 -1.36 -3.04 -16.14
CA ILE A 514 -1.70 -2.96 -17.57
C ILE A 514 -0.73 -3.80 -18.39
N GLY A 515 0.58 -3.62 -18.16
CA GLY A 515 1.60 -4.39 -18.84
C GLY A 515 1.48 -5.89 -18.62
N HIS A 516 1.16 -6.32 -17.38
CA HIS A 516 0.91 -7.72 -17.04
C HIS A 516 -0.32 -8.26 -17.78
N ASN A 517 -1.42 -7.54 -17.74
CA ASN A 517 -2.68 -7.97 -18.36
C ASN A 517 -2.55 -8.12 -19.89
N LEU A 518 -1.95 -7.13 -20.55
CA LEU A 518 -1.69 -7.17 -21.98
C LEU A 518 -0.73 -8.31 -22.37
N TYR A 519 0.32 -8.54 -21.59
CA TYR A 519 1.24 -9.65 -21.78
C TYR A 519 0.54 -11.02 -21.66
N LYS A 520 -0.32 -11.18 -20.63
CA LYS A 520 -1.11 -12.40 -20.44
C LYS A 520 -2.09 -12.62 -21.58
N PHE A 521 -2.81 -11.59 -21.96
CA PHE A 521 -3.77 -11.63 -23.08
C PHE A 521 -3.08 -12.05 -24.37
N TYR A 522 -1.97 -11.37 -24.74
CA TYR A 522 -1.19 -11.74 -25.92
C TYR A 522 -0.76 -13.22 -25.92
N ASN A 523 -0.19 -13.69 -24.81
CA ASN A 523 0.27 -15.07 -24.73
C ASN A 523 -0.86 -16.09 -24.82
N LYS A 524 -2.05 -15.81 -24.25
CA LYS A 524 -3.23 -16.68 -24.39
C LYS A 524 -3.69 -16.72 -25.84
N GLN A 525 -3.77 -15.57 -26.51
CA GLN A 525 -4.17 -15.50 -27.94
C GLN A 525 -3.19 -16.27 -28.84
N MET A 526 -1.88 -16.13 -28.62
CA MET A 526 -0.86 -16.89 -29.40
C MET A 526 -0.97 -18.40 -29.19
N LYS A 527 -1.25 -18.85 -27.97
CA LYS A 527 -1.47 -20.29 -27.72
C LYS A 527 -2.72 -20.82 -28.41
N LEU A 528 -3.80 -20.06 -28.44
CA LEU A 528 -5.03 -20.44 -29.14
C LEU A 528 -4.80 -20.53 -30.66
N GLN A 529 -4.09 -19.57 -31.25
CA GLN A 529 -3.73 -19.62 -32.67
C GLN A 529 -2.82 -20.79 -33.06
N GLN A 530 -1.90 -21.20 -32.15
CA GLN A 530 -1.04 -22.36 -32.38
C GLN A 530 -1.77 -23.70 -32.21
N ALA A 531 -2.89 -23.71 -31.46
CA ALA A 531 -3.69 -24.91 -31.21
C ALA A 531 -4.80 -25.11 -32.26
N ALA A 532 -5.15 -24.06 -33.03
CA ALA A 532 -6.11 -24.08 -34.12
C ALA A 532 -5.42 -24.44 -35.46
#